data_84b45f4b4ff8e5ac20ddb5eff6e81e0d
#
_entry.id   84b45f4b4ff8e5ac20ddb5eff6e81e0d
#
_cell.length_a   1.000
_cell.length_b   1.000
_cell.length_c   1.000
_cell.angle_alpha   90.00
_cell.angle_beta   90.00
_cell.angle_gamma   90.00
#
_symmetry.space_group_name_H-M   'P 1'
#
loop_
_entity.id
_entity.type
_entity.pdbx_description
1 polymer ?
#
loop_
_entity_poly.entity_id
_entity_poly.type
_entity_poly.pdbx_seq_one_letter_code
_entity_poly.pdbx_strand_id
1 'polypeptide(L)'
;MKKLLVIILALAMLSSYCVIANAKDVSSNIVGGDIQATAQEEAEYLENLTNEDIARINEKIEAANNAVRQNNTRAATKLSIPGTFTMYQQETSYYCVPACIQSVLKYLTGTTYSQSSIASAIGTTTSGTSAANIVPYLNEKQDFYYARTTNFDQNCMCTYLYYTVGNVGVPGLMSIVNPTGANWHYATNGHRLVINAVYSDHSKLQFADPLGGWEANWPYFYEKSSSIVAPICRDFIW
;
A
#
# COMPACT_ATOMS: atom_id res chain seq x y z
N MET A 1 -12.84 -2.97 -27.50
CA MET A 1 -11.62 -3.57 -28.08
C MET A 1 -10.40 -2.64 -28.02
N LYS A 2 -10.46 -1.37 -28.50
CA LYS A 2 -9.29 -0.45 -28.44
C LYS A 2 -8.84 -0.10 -27.01
N LYS A 3 -9.78 0.11 -26.05
CA LYS A 3 -9.45 0.38 -24.63
C LYS A 3 -8.76 -0.82 -23.95
N LEU A 4 -9.24 -2.03 -24.22
CA LEU A 4 -8.63 -3.26 -23.70
C LEU A 4 -7.18 -3.43 -24.20
N LEU A 5 -6.92 -3.05 -25.45
CA LEU A 5 -5.57 -3.13 -26.04
C LEU A 5 -4.60 -2.11 -25.42
N VAL A 6 -5.08 -0.90 -25.08
CA VAL A 6 -4.25 0.13 -24.41
C VAL A 6 -3.97 -0.25 -22.95
N ILE A 7 -4.94 -0.83 -22.24
CA ILE A 7 -4.77 -1.33 -20.89
C ILE A 7 -3.79 -2.52 -20.88
N ILE A 8 -3.90 -3.43 -21.87
CA ILE A 8 -2.97 -4.55 -22.05
C ILE A 8 -1.56 -4.05 -22.42
N LEU A 9 -1.41 -2.98 -23.20
CA LEU A 9 -0.11 -2.39 -23.50
C LEU A 9 0.51 -1.66 -22.28
N ALA A 10 -0.28 -0.94 -21.51
CA ALA A 10 0.19 -0.32 -20.27
C ALA A 10 0.59 -1.39 -19.22
N LEU A 11 -0.21 -2.46 -19.09
CA LEU A 11 0.15 -3.63 -18.28
C LEU A 11 1.33 -4.42 -18.86
N ALA A 12 1.48 -4.51 -20.19
CA ALA A 12 2.61 -5.17 -20.82
C ALA A 12 3.92 -4.40 -20.66
N MET A 13 3.90 -3.08 -20.58
CA MET A 13 5.09 -2.30 -20.22
C MET A 13 5.44 -2.40 -18.73
N LEU A 14 4.46 -2.66 -17.85
CA LEU A 14 4.64 -3.00 -16.45
C LEU A 14 5.13 -4.44 -16.25
N SER A 15 4.75 -5.37 -17.16
CA SER A 15 5.06 -6.81 -17.04
C SER A 15 6.47 -7.21 -17.44
N SER A 16 7.25 -6.31 -18.02
CA SER A 16 8.62 -6.63 -18.47
C SER A 16 9.63 -6.85 -17.35
N TYR A 17 9.24 -6.67 -16.08
CA TYR A 17 10.15 -6.77 -14.93
C TYR A 17 9.60 -7.51 -13.69
N CYS A 18 8.46 -8.21 -13.78
CA CYS A 18 7.90 -8.89 -12.60
C CYS A 18 7.61 -10.37 -12.82
N VAL A 19 8.25 -11.25 -12.02
CA VAL A 19 8.05 -12.70 -11.98
C VAL A 19 7.16 -13.07 -10.80
N ILE A 20 6.20 -13.98 -11.03
CA ILE A 20 5.15 -14.43 -10.11
C ILE A 20 5.71 -15.38 -9.04
N ALA A 21 5.38 -15.15 -7.77
CA ALA A 21 5.53 -16.10 -6.68
C ALA A 21 4.17 -16.53 -6.12
N ASN A 22 3.91 -17.85 -6.09
CA ASN A 22 2.69 -18.45 -5.54
C ASN A 22 2.82 -18.69 -4.03
N ALA A 23 1.82 -18.29 -3.23
CA ALA A 23 1.72 -18.56 -1.80
C ALA A 23 0.81 -19.78 -1.51
N LYS A 24 1.22 -20.63 -0.56
CA LYS A 24 0.46 -21.77 -0.04
C LYS A 24 -0.30 -21.40 1.23
N ASP A 25 -1.52 -21.95 1.36
CA ASP A 25 -2.42 -21.78 2.51
C ASP A 25 -1.83 -22.27 3.83
N VAL A 26 -1.98 -21.46 4.88
CA VAL A 26 -1.83 -21.88 6.29
C VAL A 26 -2.94 -21.22 7.11
N SER A 27 -3.78 -22.02 7.77
CA SER A 27 -4.84 -21.57 8.66
C SER A 27 -4.33 -21.37 10.09
N SER A 28 -4.54 -20.21 10.69
CA SER A 28 -4.57 -19.98 12.14
C SER A 28 -5.08 -18.58 12.46
N ASN A 29 -5.67 -18.38 13.62
CA ASN A 29 -6.33 -17.18 14.15
C ASN A 29 -5.85 -15.84 13.58
N ILE A 30 -6.70 -15.25 12.72
CA ILE A 30 -6.29 -14.20 11.81
C ILE A 30 -6.86 -12.89 12.31
N VAL A 31 -5.97 -11.95 12.55
CA VAL A 31 -6.30 -10.53 12.69
C VAL A 31 -5.99 -9.88 11.36
N GLY A 32 -7.00 -9.32 10.70
CA GLY A 32 -6.78 -8.60 9.46
C GLY A 32 -8.04 -8.54 8.59
N GLY A 33 -8.33 -7.35 8.10
CA GLY A 33 -9.53 -7.05 7.32
C GLY A 33 -9.21 -6.50 5.94
N ASP A 34 -8.07 -6.87 5.36
CA ASP A 34 -7.72 -6.49 4.00
C ASP A 34 -7.88 -7.69 3.07
N ILE A 35 -8.87 -7.62 2.19
CA ILE A 35 -9.22 -8.69 1.27
C ILE A 35 -8.60 -8.41 -0.10
N GLN A 36 -7.99 -9.43 -0.69
CA GLN A 36 -7.59 -9.34 -2.09
C GLN A 36 -8.83 -9.11 -2.95
N ALA A 37 -8.75 -8.15 -3.87
CA ALA A 37 -9.79 -7.95 -4.86
C ALA A 37 -9.96 -9.22 -5.70
N THR A 38 -11.19 -9.58 -5.99
CA THR A 38 -11.51 -10.66 -6.92
C THR A 38 -11.08 -10.30 -8.34
N ALA A 39 -10.94 -11.28 -9.21
CA ALA A 39 -10.62 -11.02 -10.62
C ALA A 39 -11.65 -10.11 -11.29
N GLN A 40 -12.91 -10.19 -10.88
CA GLN A 40 -13.97 -9.31 -11.38
C GLN A 40 -13.78 -7.87 -10.87
N GLU A 41 -13.55 -7.66 -9.56
CA GLU A 41 -13.28 -6.33 -8.99
C GLU A 41 -12.02 -5.69 -9.57
N GLU A 42 -10.98 -6.49 -9.86
CA GLU A 42 -9.77 -6.01 -10.55
C GLU A 42 -10.10 -5.56 -11.98
N ALA A 43 -10.88 -6.34 -12.71
CA ALA A 43 -11.31 -6.00 -14.05
C ALA A 43 -12.14 -4.71 -14.06
N GLU A 44 -13.12 -4.60 -13.16
CA GLU A 44 -13.94 -3.40 -12.98
C GLU A 44 -13.11 -2.18 -12.59
N TYR A 45 -12.14 -2.34 -11.68
CA TYR A 45 -11.22 -1.26 -11.33
C TYR A 45 -10.43 -0.76 -12.55
N LEU A 46 -9.88 -1.70 -13.35
CA LEU A 46 -9.11 -1.35 -14.55
C LEU A 46 -9.96 -0.74 -15.65
N GLU A 47 -11.21 -1.21 -15.85
CA GLU A 47 -12.15 -0.68 -16.83
C GLU A 47 -12.62 0.74 -16.50
N ASN A 48 -12.70 1.07 -15.21
CA ASN A 48 -13.08 2.39 -14.71
C ASN A 48 -11.94 3.43 -14.76
N LEU A 49 -10.70 3.01 -15.01
CA LEU A 49 -9.60 3.97 -15.23
C LEU A 49 -9.85 4.78 -16.49
N THR A 50 -9.85 6.08 -16.36
CA THR A 50 -9.95 7.01 -17.49
C THR A 50 -8.62 7.12 -18.24
N ASN A 51 -8.61 7.70 -19.41
CA ASN A 51 -7.36 8.01 -20.10
C ASN A 51 -6.48 8.98 -19.29
N GLU A 52 -7.10 9.86 -18.49
CA GLU A 52 -6.40 10.78 -17.60
C GLU A 52 -5.73 10.03 -16.46
N ASP A 53 -6.42 9.05 -15.85
CA ASP A 53 -5.84 8.20 -14.81
C ASP A 53 -4.63 7.43 -15.33
N ILE A 54 -4.74 6.86 -16.52
CA ILE A 54 -3.64 6.14 -17.17
C ILE A 54 -2.46 7.07 -17.44
N ALA A 55 -2.71 8.29 -17.90
CA ALA A 55 -1.67 9.29 -18.13
C ALA A 55 -0.97 9.66 -16.81
N ARG A 56 -1.73 9.94 -15.74
CA ARG A 56 -1.19 10.24 -14.40
C ARG A 56 -0.36 9.09 -13.83
N ILE A 57 -0.81 7.84 -13.99
CA ILE A 57 -0.05 6.67 -13.55
C ILE A 57 1.28 6.58 -14.30
N ASN A 58 1.28 6.78 -15.62
CA ASN A 58 2.50 6.74 -16.42
C ASN A 58 3.48 7.85 -16.04
N GLU A 59 3.01 9.07 -15.83
CA GLU A 59 3.82 10.20 -15.35
C GLU A 59 4.45 9.90 -13.99
N LYS A 60 3.70 9.30 -13.07
CA LYS A 60 4.22 8.88 -11.76
C LYS A 60 5.29 7.80 -11.88
N ILE A 61 5.10 6.80 -12.74
CA ILE A 61 6.09 5.75 -13.01
C ILE A 61 7.39 6.37 -13.53
N GLU A 62 7.29 7.29 -14.46
CA GLU A 62 8.45 7.98 -15.02
C GLU A 62 9.17 8.83 -13.97
N ALA A 63 8.42 9.59 -13.18
CA ALA A 63 8.95 10.38 -12.06
C ALA A 63 9.65 9.50 -11.01
N ALA A 64 9.07 8.35 -10.65
CA ALA A 64 9.65 7.41 -9.70
C ALA A 64 10.99 6.84 -10.22
N ASN A 65 11.04 6.43 -11.48
CA ASN A 65 12.27 5.93 -12.10
C ASN A 65 13.36 7.01 -12.17
N ASN A 66 12.99 8.24 -12.46
CA ASN A 66 13.93 9.37 -12.50
C ASN A 66 14.46 9.73 -11.10
N ALA A 67 13.61 9.68 -10.08
CA ALA A 67 13.98 9.92 -8.69
C ALA A 67 15.09 8.96 -8.22
N VAL A 68 14.97 7.68 -8.53
CA VAL A 68 15.99 6.67 -8.19
C VAL A 68 17.28 6.91 -8.98
N ARG A 69 17.20 7.21 -10.28
CA ARG A 69 18.39 7.49 -11.10
C ARG A 69 19.23 8.66 -10.55
N GLN A 70 18.56 9.69 -10.04
CA GLN A 70 19.25 10.86 -9.45
C GLN A 70 19.91 10.55 -8.10
N ASN A 71 19.49 9.46 -7.44
CA ASN A 71 19.91 9.13 -6.08
C ASN A 71 21.01 8.03 -5.99
N ASN A 72 21.49 7.51 -7.10
CA ASN A 72 22.36 6.32 -7.22
C ASN A 72 23.73 6.41 -6.51
N THR A 73 24.02 7.43 -5.73
CA THR A 73 25.34 7.64 -5.10
C THR A 73 25.29 7.93 -3.60
N ARG A 74 24.14 7.83 -2.95
CA ARG A 74 24.00 8.20 -1.53
C ARG A 74 24.10 7.00 -0.60
N ALA A 75 24.78 7.23 0.55
CA ALA A 75 24.71 6.33 1.69
C ALA A 75 23.23 6.10 2.13
N ALA A 76 22.95 4.93 2.68
CA ALA A 76 21.62 4.57 3.20
C ALA A 76 21.11 5.65 4.18
N THR A 77 20.12 6.43 3.76
CA THR A 77 19.50 7.49 4.56
C THR A 77 18.02 7.18 4.71
N LYS A 78 17.51 7.28 5.93
CA LYS A 78 16.07 7.19 6.20
C LYS A 78 15.38 8.47 5.74
N LEU A 79 14.41 8.34 4.86
CA LEU A 79 13.56 9.41 4.35
C LEU A 79 12.16 9.19 4.90
N SER A 80 11.72 10.09 5.76
CA SER A 80 10.38 10.05 6.36
C SER A 80 9.49 11.11 5.72
N ILE A 81 8.19 10.86 5.70
CA ILE A 81 7.23 11.92 5.37
C ILE A 81 7.41 13.09 6.33
N PRO A 82 7.23 14.35 5.88
CA PRO A 82 7.46 15.53 6.72
C PRO A 82 6.43 15.65 7.85
N GLY A 83 6.83 16.28 8.98
CA GLY A 83 5.96 16.50 10.11
C GLY A 83 5.65 15.26 10.94
N THR A 84 4.52 15.30 11.64
CA THR A 84 4.09 14.22 12.54
C THR A 84 3.00 13.37 11.88
N PHE A 85 3.23 12.08 11.77
CA PHE A 85 2.21 11.11 11.34
C PHE A 85 1.63 10.41 12.57
N THR A 86 0.31 10.42 12.69
CA THR A 86 -0.42 9.71 13.75
C THR A 86 -1.05 8.46 13.16
N MET A 87 -0.70 7.30 13.68
CA MET A 87 -1.37 6.04 13.36
C MET A 87 -2.52 5.82 14.35
N TYR A 88 -3.74 5.80 13.86
CA TYR A 88 -4.91 5.42 14.65
C TYR A 88 -5.00 3.91 14.78
N GLN A 89 -5.25 3.42 16.00
CA GLN A 89 -5.54 2.01 16.22
C GLN A 89 -6.85 1.63 15.53
N GLN A 90 -6.90 0.44 14.92
CA GLN A 90 -8.16 -0.08 14.38
C GLN A 90 -9.17 -0.35 15.50
N GLU A 91 -10.43 0.00 15.27
CA GLU A 91 -11.49 -0.12 16.27
C GLU A 91 -12.08 -1.53 16.37
N THR A 92 -11.91 -2.35 15.34
CA THR A 92 -12.35 -3.75 15.27
C THR A 92 -11.27 -4.62 14.65
N SER A 93 -11.37 -5.95 14.78
CA SER A 93 -10.41 -6.90 14.20
C SER A 93 -10.30 -6.86 12.67
N TYR A 94 -11.24 -6.21 11.96
CA TYR A 94 -11.31 -6.12 10.51
C TYR A 94 -11.26 -4.67 9.97
N TYR A 95 -10.91 -3.67 10.81
CA TYR A 95 -10.84 -2.25 10.42
C TYR A 95 -9.41 -1.76 10.11
N CYS A 96 -8.49 -2.66 9.75
CA CYS A 96 -7.13 -2.21 9.39
C CYS A 96 -7.14 -1.21 8.21
N VAL A 97 -7.95 -1.44 7.18
CA VAL A 97 -8.08 -0.52 6.05
C VAL A 97 -8.71 0.82 6.46
N PRO A 98 -9.88 0.87 7.13
CA PRO A 98 -10.44 2.11 7.65
C PRO A 98 -9.49 2.91 8.53
N ALA A 99 -8.73 2.26 9.42
CA ALA A 99 -7.77 2.92 10.30
C ALA A 99 -6.56 3.51 9.53
N CYS A 100 -6.04 2.79 8.54
CA CYS A 100 -5.01 3.29 7.63
C CYS A 100 -5.50 4.52 6.85
N ILE A 101 -6.69 4.44 6.25
CA ILE A 101 -7.29 5.56 5.51
C ILE A 101 -7.53 6.77 6.43
N GLN A 102 -8.07 6.55 7.63
CA GLN A 102 -8.25 7.61 8.64
C GLN A 102 -6.94 8.33 8.92
N SER A 103 -5.86 7.58 9.14
CA SER A 103 -4.53 8.11 9.46
C SER A 103 -3.94 8.90 8.28
N VAL A 104 -4.05 8.37 7.07
CA VAL A 104 -3.58 9.00 5.83
C VAL A 104 -4.36 10.29 5.54
N LEU A 105 -5.69 10.26 5.60
CA LEU A 105 -6.51 11.45 5.35
C LEU A 105 -6.30 12.52 6.43
N LYS A 106 -6.16 12.12 7.71
CA LYS A 106 -5.80 13.07 8.78
C LYS A 106 -4.48 13.76 8.49
N TYR A 107 -3.48 13.02 8.04
CA TYR A 107 -2.16 13.57 7.70
C TYR A 107 -2.23 14.52 6.50
N LEU A 108 -2.92 14.14 5.41
CA LEU A 108 -2.93 14.89 4.16
C LEU A 108 -3.84 16.11 4.20
N THR A 109 -5.00 16.03 4.88
CA THR A 109 -6.05 17.06 4.82
C THR A 109 -6.28 17.77 6.15
N GLY A 110 -5.72 17.25 7.24
CA GLY A 110 -6.05 17.72 8.59
C GLY A 110 -7.43 17.27 9.10
N THR A 111 -8.24 16.63 8.26
CA THR A 111 -9.60 16.16 8.60
C THR A 111 -9.57 14.77 9.18
N THR A 112 -10.29 14.53 10.28
CA THR A 112 -10.44 13.19 10.86
C THR A 112 -11.81 12.62 10.49
N TYR A 113 -11.83 11.56 9.72
CA TYR A 113 -13.02 10.75 9.44
C TYR A 113 -13.10 9.63 10.47
N SER A 114 -14.31 9.21 10.89
CA SER A 114 -14.45 8.03 11.74
C SER A 114 -14.18 6.75 10.94
N GLN A 115 -13.60 5.73 11.58
CA GLN A 115 -13.38 4.44 10.91
C GLN A 115 -14.69 3.81 10.43
N SER A 116 -15.78 3.99 11.19
CA SER A 116 -17.10 3.49 10.80
C SER A 116 -17.64 4.18 9.54
N SER A 117 -17.46 5.50 9.37
CA SER A 117 -17.86 6.22 8.16
C SER A 117 -17.03 5.80 6.94
N ILE A 118 -15.72 5.63 7.12
CA ILE A 118 -14.84 5.11 6.07
C ILE A 118 -15.27 3.69 5.70
N ALA A 119 -15.44 2.80 6.69
CA ALA A 119 -15.84 1.42 6.49
C ALA A 119 -17.14 1.30 5.68
N SER A 120 -18.14 2.14 6.02
CA SER A 120 -19.41 2.18 5.27
C SER A 120 -19.20 2.62 3.81
N ALA A 121 -18.37 3.63 3.59
CA ALA A 121 -18.13 4.20 2.25
C ALA A 121 -17.36 3.24 1.32
N ILE A 122 -16.42 2.45 1.86
CA ILE A 122 -15.60 1.52 1.08
C ILE A 122 -16.11 0.08 1.11
N GLY A 123 -17.32 -0.15 1.69
CA GLY A 123 -17.94 -1.48 1.74
C GLY A 123 -17.22 -2.49 2.64
N THR A 124 -16.62 -2.03 3.75
CA THR A 124 -16.00 -2.94 4.73
C THR A 124 -17.05 -3.80 5.41
N THR A 125 -16.81 -5.10 5.48
CA THR A 125 -17.62 -6.10 6.17
C THR A 125 -16.84 -6.75 7.30
N THR A 126 -17.44 -7.68 8.03
CA THR A 126 -16.72 -8.52 9.02
C THR A 126 -15.64 -9.40 8.38
N SER A 127 -15.70 -9.62 7.07
CA SER A 127 -14.64 -10.28 6.30
C SER A 127 -13.50 -9.33 5.90
N GLY A 128 -13.70 -8.02 6.01
CA GLY A 128 -12.72 -6.97 5.68
C GLY A 128 -13.14 -6.07 4.52
N THR A 129 -12.17 -5.43 3.91
CA THR A 129 -12.32 -4.46 2.80
C THR A 129 -11.67 -4.99 1.54
N SER A 130 -12.36 -4.94 0.40
CA SER A 130 -11.72 -5.21 -0.91
C SER A 130 -10.67 -4.14 -1.25
N ALA A 131 -9.49 -4.59 -1.66
CA ALA A 131 -8.39 -3.69 -2.04
C ALA A 131 -8.75 -2.76 -3.22
N ALA A 132 -9.70 -3.16 -4.08
CA ALA A 132 -10.17 -2.35 -5.22
C ALA A 132 -10.86 -1.05 -4.79
N ASN A 133 -11.46 -1.01 -3.58
CA ASN A 133 -12.23 0.13 -3.11
C ASN A 133 -11.39 1.23 -2.44
N ILE A 134 -10.09 0.97 -2.19
CA ILE A 134 -9.23 1.86 -1.40
C ILE A 134 -8.81 3.10 -2.20
N VAL A 135 -8.25 2.89 -3.40
CA VAL A 135 -7.71 3.98 -4.23
C VAL A 135 -8.79 4.96 -4.69
N PRO A 136 -9.96 4.51 -5.21
CA PRO A 136 -11.01 5.45 -5.57
C PRO A 136 -11.43 6.35 -4.41
N TYR A 137 -11.61 5.79 -3.21
CA TYR A 137 -11.98 6.56 -2.03
C TYR A 137 -10.89 7.56 -1.61
N LEU A 138 -9.61 7.15 -1.60
CA LEU A 138 -8.51 8.06 -1.28
C LEU A 138 -8.44 9.22 -2.29
N ASN A 139 -8.52 8.93 -3.58
CA ASN A 139 -8.42 9.94 -4.64
C ASN A 139 -9.60 10.91 -4.67
N GLU A 140 -10.77 10.50 -4.14
CA GLU A 140 -11.92 11.41 -3.95
C GLU A 140 -11.72 12.40 -2.78
N LYS A 141 -10.99 12.02 -1.72
CA LYS A 141 -10.96 12.74 -0.45
C LYS A 141 -9.76 13.66 -0.26
N GLN A 142 -8.78 13.63 -1.16
CA GLN A 142 -7.58 14.45 -1.07
C GLN A 142 -6.94 14.62 -2.47
N ASP A 143 -5.98 15.54 -2.63
CA ASP A 143 -5.47 15.99 -3.93
C ASP A 143 -4.33 15.14 -4.52
N PHE A 144 -3.62 14.36 -3.71
CA PHE A 144 -2.56 13.49 -4.21
C PHE A 144 -3.14 12.27 -4.92
N TYR A 145 -2.73 12.03 -6.17
CA TYR A 145 -3.21 10.89 -6.93
C TYR A 145 -2.52 9.60 -6.51
N TYR A 146 -3.22 8.75 -5.81
CA TYR A 146 -2.79 7.39 -5.47
C TYR A 146 -3.02 6.42 -6.62
N ALA A 147 -2.07 5.51 -6.82
CA ALA A 147 -2.17 4.36 -7.71
C ALA A 147 -1.91 3.06 -6.93
N ARG A 148 -2.52 1.95 -7.33
CA ARG A 148 -2.30 0.62 -6.76
C ARG A 148 -1.51 -0.26 -7.71
N THR A 149 -0.57 -1.04 -7.16
CA THR A 149 0.25 -2.00 -7.91
C THR A 149 0.14 -3.38 -7.27
N THR A 150 -0.21 -4.39 -8.08
CA THR A 150 -0.44 -5.77 -7.66
C THR A 150 0.56 -6.76 -8.24
N ASN A 151 1.20 -6.42 -9.35
CA ASN A 151 2.22 -7.24 -10.00
C ASN A 151 3.56 -6.48 -9.99
N PHE A 152 4.49 -6.90 -9.16
CA PHE A 152 5.75 -6.19 -8.92
C PHE A 152 6.83 -7.12 -8.37
N ASP A 153 8.08 -6.74 -8.56
CA ASP A 153 9.21 -7.25 -7.80
C ASP A 153 9.63 -6.30 -6.66
N GLN A 154 10.60 -6.71 -5.86
CA GLN A 154 11.11 -5.90 -4.76
C GLN A 154 11.62 -4.53 -5.25
N ASN A 155 12.28 -4.47 -6.38
CA ASN A 155 12.84 -3.22 -6.91
C ASN A 155 11.73 -2.24 -7.33
N CYS A 156 10.71 -2.73 -8.02
CA CYS A 156 9.52 -1.95 -8.37
C CYS A 156 8.84 -1.37 -7.12
N MET A 157 8.55 -2.23 -6.12
CA MET A 157 7.96 -1.82 -4.85
C MET A 157 8.78 -0.71 -4.17
N CYS A 158 10.08 -0.93 -4.03
CA CYS A 158 10.96 0.05 -3.38
C CYS A 158 11.07 1.35 -4.16
N THR A 159 11.15 1.30 -5.49
CA THR A 159 11.24 2.48 -6.36
C THR A 159 10.00 3.38 -6.21
N TYR A 160 8.81 2.79 -6.26
CA TYR A 160 7.57 3.57 -6.20
C TYR A 160 7.29 4.11 -4.79
N LEU A 161 7.57 3.31 -3.75
CA LEU A 161 7.47 3.78 -2.37
C LEU A 161 8.56 4.82 -2.04
N TYR A 162 9.77 4.68 -2.58
CA TYR A 162 10.81 5.69 -2.45
C TYR A 162 10.35 7.03 -3.05
N TYR A 163 9.77 7.02 -4.23
CA TYR A 163 9.22 8.22 -4.84
C TYR A 163 8.11 8.84 -3.98
N THR A 164 7.10 8.05 -3.61
CA THR A 164 5.94 8.55 -2.88
C THR A 164 6.30 9.07 -1.49
N VAL A 165 7.02 8.26 -0.71
CA VAL A 165 7.32 8.57 0.69
C VAL A 165 8.55 9.46 0.81
N GLY A 166 9.62 9.13 0.08
CA GLY A 166 10.92 9.80 0.21
C GLY A 166 11.01 11.12 -0.56
N ASN A 167 10.47 11.19 -1.77
CA ASN A 167 10.58 12.37 -2.62
C ASN A 167 9.36 13.29 -2.50
N VAL A 168 8.15 12.73 -2.60
CA VAL A 168 6.91 13.53 -2.51
C VAL A 168 6.55 13.83 -1.06
N GLY A 169 6.89 12.97 -0.12
CA GLY A 169 6.59 13.14 1.30
C GLY A 169 5.15 12.76 1.66
N VAL A 170 4.56 11.84 0.93
CA VAL A 170 3.18 11.34 1.12
C VAL A 170 3.23 9.89 1.61
N PRO A 171 2.41 9.49 2.62
CA PRO A 171 2.41 8.11 3.08
C PRO A 171 1.93 7.14 2.00
N GLY A 172 2.61 6.00 1.85
CA GLY A 172 2.14 4.88 1.06
C GLY A 172 1.33 3.90 1.90
N LEU A 173 0.63 2.96 1.27
CA LEU A 173 -0.07 1.86 1.97
C LEU A 173 0.38 0.52 1.39
N MET A 174 0.33 -0.53 2.20
CA MET A 174 0.75 -1.87 1.79
C MET A 174 -0.16 -2.93 2.39
N SER A 175 -0.52 -3.93 1.60
CA SER A 175 -1.16 -5.16 2.05
C SER A 175 -0.12 -6.24 2.28
N ILE A 176 -0.16 -6.89 3.44
CA ILE A 176 0.69 -8.04 3.75
C ILE A 176 -0.16 -9.29 4.02
N VAL A 177 0.41 -10.44 3.66
CA VAL A 177 -0.20 -11.77 3.90
C VAL A 177 0.84 -12.76 4.39
N ASN A 178 0.40 -13.69 5.23
CA ASN A 178 1.21 -14.84 5.68
C ASN A 178 2.61 -14.48 6.20
N PRO A 179 2.81 -13.38 6.95
CA PRO A 179 4.07 -13.19 7.63
C PRO A 179 4.29 -14.33 8.62
N THR A 180 5.51 -14.85 8.67
CA THR A 180 5.87 -15.84 9.68
C THR A 180 6.24 -15.14 10.98
N GLY A 181 5.89 -15.71 12.14
CA GLY A 181 6.17 -15.13 13.46
C GLY A 181 7.64 -14.83 13.74
N ALA A 182 8.58 -15.47 13.00
CA ALA A 182 10.01 -15.15 13.12
C ALA A 182 10.36 -13.76 12.55
N ASN A 183 9.59 -13.27 11.59
CA ASN A 183 9.88 -12.02 10.85
C ASN A 183 8.85 -10.92 11.09
N TRP A 184 7.73 -11.23 11.74
CA TRP A 184 6.63 -10.30 12.00
C TRP A 184 6.08 -10.44 13.42
N HIS A 185 5.26 -9.49 13.87
CA HIS A 185 4.69 -9.50 15.22
C HIS A 185 3.47 -10.42 15.34
N TYR A 186 2.82 -10.73 14.24
CA TYR A 186 1.59 -11.54 14.14
C TYR A 186 1.51 -12.27 12.80
N ALA A 187 0.60 -13.24 12.70
CA ALA A 187 0.19 -13.85 11.45
C ALA A 187 -1.11 -13.20 10.95
N THR A 188 -1.26 -13.04 9.63
CA THR A 188 -2.47 -12.48 9.02
C THR A 188 -2.72 -13.06 7.63
N ASN A 189 -3.98 -13.18 7.23
CA ASN A 189 -4.39 -13.51 5.85
C ASN A 189 -4.58 -12.26 4.97
N GLY A 190 -4.44 -11.08 5.55
CA GLY A 190 -4.56 -9.81 4.86
C GLY A 190 -4.63 -8.68 5.87
N HIS A 191 -3.59 -7.85 5.91
CA HIS A 191 -3.53 -6.71 6.80
C HIS A 191 -2.96 -5.50 6.08
N ARG A 192 -3.60 -4.35 6.24
CA ARG A 192 -3.17 -3.08 5.66
C ARG A 192 -2.34 -2.30 6.65
N LEU A 193 -1.21 -1.79 6.15
CA LEU A 193 -0.23 -0.98 6.86
C LEU A 193 -0.02 0.34 6.11
N VAL A 194 0.43 1.36 6.82
CA VAL A 194 0.92 2.60 6.21
C VAL A 194 2.45 2.58 6.17
N ILE A 195 3.03 3.03 5.05
CA ILE A 195 4.47 3.26 4.90
C ILE A 195 4.72 4.74 5.10
N ASN A 196 5.43 5.10 6.17
CA ASN A 196 5.71 6.50 6.52
C ASN A 196 7.20 6.88 6.47
N ALA A 197 8.09 5.91 6.22
CA ALA A 197 9.47 6.18 5.86
C ALA A 197 10.05 5.03 5.01
N VAL A 198 11.04 5.37 4.21
CA VAL A 198 11.81 4.47 3.35
C VAL A 198 13.30 4.76 3.48
N TYR A 199 14.14 3.81 3.10
CA TYR A 199 15.58 4.03 3.03
C TYR A 199 16.02 4.28 1.59
N SER A 200 16.92 5.25 1.40
CA SER A 200 17.39 5.69 0.07
C SER A 200 18.12 4.61 -0.73
N ASP A 201 18.63 3.57 -0.06
CA ASP A 201 19.26 2.39 -0.65
C ASP A 201 18.29 1.23 -0.85
N HIS A 202 16.99 1.46 -0.66
CA HIS A 202 15.93 0.45 -0.77
C HIS A 202 16.04 -0.71 0.24
N SER A 203 16.88 -0.62 1.27
CA SER A 203 17.12 -1.71 2.22
C SER A 203 15.97 -1.96 3.17
N LYS A 204 15.23 -0.91 3.55
CA LYS A 204 14.19 -0.98 4.59
C LYS A 204 13.00 -0.06 4.29
N LEU A 205 11.87 -0.45 4.86
CA LEU A 205 10.65 0.34 4.98
C LEU A 205 10.30 0.52 6.46
N GLN A 206 9.76 1.68 6.84
CA GLN A 206 9.10 1.88 8.12
C GLN A 206 7.60 1.81 7.96
N PHE A 207 7.00 1.04 8.82
CA PHE A 207 5.56 0.83 8.91
C PHE A 207 4.95 1.61 10.06
N ALA A 208 3.75 2.14 9.82
CA ALA A 208 2.80 2.52 10.84
C ALA A 208 1.63 1.52 10.79
N ASP A 209 1.39 0.84 11.90
CA ASP A 209 0.54 -0.32 12.00
C ASP A 209 -0.71 -0.04 12.85
N PRO A 210 -1.93 -0.19 12.29
CA PRO A 210 -3.17 0.00 13.04
C PRO A 210 -3.40 -1.06 14.13
N LEU A 211 -2.64 -2.16 14.16
CA LEU A 211 -2.61 -3.12 15.27
C LEU A 211 -1.64 -2.72 16.39
N GLY A 212 -0.93 -1.62 16.26
CA GLY A 212 -0.10 -1.12 17.35
C GLY A 212 -0.92 -0.92 18.62
N GLY A 213 -0.42 -1.42 19.75
CA GLY A 213 -1.13 -1.38 21.03
C GLY A 213 -2.33 -2.34 21.17
N TRP A 214 -2.66 -3.14 20.14
CA TRP A 214 -3.71 -4.16 20.24
C TRP A 214 -3.34 -5.25 21.25
N GLU A 215 -2.11 -5.71 21.16
CA GLU A 215 -1.46 -6.50 22.19
C GLU A 215 -0.35 -5.67 22.85
N ALA A 216 -0.05 -5.93 24.11
CA ALA A 216 0.82 -5.09 24.94
C ALA A 216 2.23 -4.83 24.35
N ASN A 217 2.70 -5.72 23.48
CA ASN A 217 4.03 -5.65 22.89
C ASN A 217 4.03 -5.30 21.39
N TRP A 218 2.88 -4.99 20.78
CA TRP A 218 2.83 -4.66 19.36
C TRP A 218 3.06 -3.15 19.15
N PRO A 219 4.18 -2.78 18.49
CA PRO A 219 4.50 -1.38 18.27
C PRO A 219 3.64 -0.77 17.16
N TYR A 220 3.31 0.52 17.30
CA TYR A 220 2.70 1.30 16.22
C TYR A 220 3.66 1.56 15.05
N PHE A 221 4.95 1.71 15.34
CA PHE A 221 5.97 2.02 14.34
C PHE A 221 7.13 1.05 14.44
N TYR A 222 7.53 0.46 13.32
CA TYR A 222 8.66 -0.45 13.23
C TYR A 222 9.24 -0.50 11.81
N GLU A 223 10.48 -0.98 11.70
CA GLU A 223 11.17 -1.14 10.43
C GLU A 223 11.31 -2.62 10.07
N LYS A 224 11.21 -2.91 8.77
CA LYS A 224 11.51 -4.23 8.21
C LYS A 224 12.36 -4.09 6.96
N SER A 225 13.23 -5.09 6.73
CA SER A 225 13.98 -5.19 5.47
C SER A 225 13.03 -5.37 4.30
N SER A 226 13.27 -4.67 3.20
CA SER A 226 12.48 -4.81 1.97
C SER A 226 12.50 -6.24 1.42
N SER A 227 13.58 -6.99 1.63
CA SER A 227 13.71 -8.40 1.25
C SER A 227 12.80 -9.35 2.06
N ILE A 228 12.44 -8.96 3.30
CA ILE A 228 11.46 -9.69 4.12
C ILE A 228 10.04 -9.30 3.71
N VAL A 229 9.84 -8.04 3.35
CA VAL A 229 8.52 -7.47 3.04
C VAL A 229 8.02 -7.91 1.66
N ALA A 230 8.86 -7.84 0.63
CA ALA A 230 8.44 -8.08 -0.75
C ALA A 230 7.75 -9.45 -0.96
N PRO A 231 8.21 -10.57 -0.39
CA PRO A 231 7.55 -11.87 -0.56
C PRO A 231 6.17 -11.99 0.10
N ILE A 232 5.85 -11.14 1.08
CA ILE A 232 4.58 -11.15 1.79
C ILE A 232 3.66 -9.97 1.40
N CYS A 233 4.14 -9.07 0.57
CA CYS A 233 3.36 -7.96 0.04
C CYS A 233 2.43 -8.45 -1.07
N ARG A 234 1.12 -8.24 -0.90
CA ARG A 234 0.10 -8.58 -1.89
C ARG A 234 -0.11 -7.46 -2.90
N ASP A 235 -0.20 -6.26 -2.41
CA ASP A 235 -0.29 -5.02 -3.18
C ASP A 235 0.25 -3.84 -2.36
N PHE A 236 0.57 -2.77 -3.05
CA PHE A 236 0.85 -1.50 -2.41
C PHE A 236 0.23 -0.33 -3.17
N ILE A 237 -0.04 0.74 -2.43
CA ILE A 237 -0.64 1.97 -2.92
C ILE A 237 0.37 3.10 -2.71
N TRP A 238 0.64 3.82 -3.78
CA TRP A 238 1.72 4.80 -3.86
C TRP A 238 1.33 6.05 -4.63
#